data_e72039d2c99b88615cf688cd78b8f8ca
#
_entry.id   e72039d2c99b88615cf688cd78b8f8ca
#
_cell.length_a   1.000
_cell.length_b   1.000
_cell.length_c   1.000
_cell.angle_alpha   90.00
_cell.angle_beta   90.00
_cell.angle_gamma   90.00
#
_symmetry.space_group_name_H-M   'P 1'
#
loop_
_entity.id
_entity.type
_entity.pdbx_description
1 polymer ?
#
loop_
_entity_poly.entity_id
_entity_poly.type
_entity_poly.pdbx_seq_one_letter_code
_entity_poly.pdbx_strand_id
1 'polypeptide(L)'
;MIDRPVAIVTGASRGLGFLLARELADRGHDLVVNARSESGLAVAAAALQERGAQVVTVPGDVADPALGQRLVDAATERFDRLDVLVTNAGSIQVGPAFAMRASDFANAMDVIFYGVLHPVLAALPVMRRRGAGRILVISSIGGKLPAPHLLPYVAAKHAAVGFAEGLRVEAIRHGITVTCAVPGLMRTGSPRNALFTGDQAAEHRWFTLGDSLPLVSMDAERAARRLVGAALKGKPEVATTPLAKIAMRVHGLAPSTTMRLVSVVNRLLPGDETPRPMRPGHAVEKPARWFDSLTALTRRAAHRYHQHDDTSPDPAPSTRS
;
A
#
# COMPACT_ATOMS: atom_id res chain seq x y z
N MET A 1 6.20 -31.61 -12.84
CA MET A 1 5.53 -30.41 -12.31
C MET A 1 6.15 -29.20 -13.01
N ILE A 2 5.35 -28.27 -13.52
CA ILE A 2 5.86 -27.03 -14.10
C ILE A 2 6.50 -26.23 -12.94
N ASP A 3 7.77 -25.90 -13.08
CA ASP A 3 8.53 -25.09 -12.09
C ASP A 3 8.05 -23.62 -12.15
N ARG A 4 6.94 -23.31 -11.43
CA ARG A 4 6.33 -21.98 -11.41
C ARG A 4 7.11 -21.08 -10.45
N PRO A 5 7.37 -19.82 -10.81
CA PRO A 5 7.95 -18.86 -9.88
C PRO A 5 6.98 -18.56 -8.72
N VAL A 6 7.53 -18.25 -7.54
CA VAL A 6 6.76 -18.02 -6.31
C VAL A 6 6.85 -16.57 -5.89
N ALA A 7 5.69 -16.00 -5.52
CA ALA A 7 5.61 -14.63 -5.03
C ALA A 7 4.93 -14.54 -3.66
N ILE A 8 5.48 -13.72 -2.78
CA ILE A 8 4.84 -13.29 -1.52
C ILE A 8 4.18 -11.92 -1.76
N VAL A 9 2.94 -11.74 -1.31
CA VAL A 9 2.23 -10.45 -1.37
C VAL A 9 1.61 -10.12 -0.02
N THR A 10 2.03 -9.00 0.61
CA THR A 10 1.43 -8.53 1.86
C THR A 10 0.22 -7.61 1.60
N GLY A 11 -0.79 -7.64 2.48
CA GLY A 11 -2.02 -6.88 2.33
C GLY A 11 -2.84 -7.32 1.11
N ALA A 12 -2.91 -8.64 0.84
CA ALA A 12 -3.45 -9.20 -0.39
C ALA A 12 -4.95 -9.53 -0.35
N SER A 13 -5.65 -9.34 0.78
CA SER A 13 -7.08 -9.68 0.88
C SER A 13 -7.97 -8.75 0.05
N ARG A 14 -7.54 -7.52 -0.25
CA ARG A 14 -8.37 -6.51 -0.92
C ARG A 14 -7.55 -5.46 -1.67
N GLY A 15 -8.24 -4.61 -2.45
CA GLY A 15 -7.69 -3.42 -3.09
C GLY A 15 -6.50 -3.70 -3.99
N LEU A 16 -5.46 -2.85 -3.91
CA LEU A 16 -4.27 -2.98 -4.75
C LEU A 16 -3.52 -4.28 -4.49
N GLY A 17 -3.40 -4.72 -3.23
CA GLY A 17 -2.67 -5.96 -2.89
C GLY A 17 -3.29 -7.19 -3.55
N PHE A 18 -4.62 -7.32 -3.52
CA PHE A 18 -5.33 -8.37 -4.25
C PHE A 18 -5.07 -8.30 -5.76
N LEU A 19 -5.10 -7.10 -6.35
CA LEU A 19 -4.85 -6.91 -7.78
C LEU A 19 -3.40 -7.23 -8.17
N LEU A 20 -2.42 -6.95 -7.30
CA LEU A 20 -1.02 -7.33 -7.52
C LEU A 20 -0.85 -8.86 -7.45
N ALA A 21 -1.47 -9.52 -6.47
CA ALA A 21 -1.48 -10.98 -6.36
C ALA A 21 -2.15 -11.61 -7.59
N ARG A 22 -3.30 -11.08 -8.03
CA ARG A 22 -4.00 -11.53 -9.23
C ARG A 22 -3.13 -11.40 -10.49
N GLU A 23 -2.48 -10.28 -10.68
CA GLU A 23 -1.58 -10.05 -11.83
C GLU A 23 -0.40 -11.02 -11.83
N LEU A 24 0.14 -11.38 -10.66
CA LEU A 24 1.19 -12.39 -10.53
C LEU A 24 0.67 -13.79 -10.85
N ALA A 25 -0.53 -14.16 -10.37
CA ALA A 25 -1.20 -15.42 -10.73
C ALA A 25 -1.42 -15.53 -12.25
N ASP A 26 -1.95 -14.48 -12.89
CA ASP A 26 -2.16 -14.41 -14.34
C ASP A 26 -0.85 -14.54 -15.14
N ARG A 27 0.30 -14.24 -14.51
CA ARG A 27 1.64 -14.43 -15.08
C ARG A 27 2.30 -15.76 -14.68
N GLY A 28 1.54 -16.67 -14.12
CA GLY A 28 1.99 -18.01 -13.82
C GLY A 28 2.78 -18.17 -12.52
N HIS A 29 2.65 -17.27 -11.54
CA HIS A 29 3.26 -17.42 -10.22
C HIS A 29 2.35 -18.21 -9.28
N ASP A 30 2.95 -19.02 -8.42
CA ASP A 30 2.32 -19.51 -7.21
C ASP A 30 2.51 -18.47 -6.08
N LEU A 31 1.63 -18.47 -5.08
CA LEU A 31 1.48 -17.32 -4.20
C LEU A 31 1.51 -17.70 -2.71
N VAL A 32 2.19 -16.89 -1.91
CA VAL A 32 1.95 -16.75 -0.47
C VAL A 32 1.31 -15.39 -0.24
N VAL A 33 0.12 -15.36 0.31
CA VAL A 33 -0.66 -14.14 0.52
C VAL A 33 -0.90 -13.87 2.00
N ASN A 34 -0.72 -12.60 2.39
CA ASN A 34 -0.92 -12.17 3.77
C ASN A 34 -1.95 -11.06 3.86
N ALA A 35 -2.73 -11.10 4.91
CA ALA A 35 -3.52 -9.97 5.48
C ALA A 35 -3.89 -10.30 6.93
N ARG A 36 -4.47 -9.35 7.67
CA ARG A 36 -4.92 -9.55 9.06
C ARG A 36 -6.16 -10.43 9.13
N SER A 37 -7.12 -10.23 8.23
CA SER A 37 -8.38 -10.96 8.21
C SER A 37 -8.22 -12.31 7.53
N GLU A 38 -8.43 -13.39 8.27
CA GLU A 38 -8.39 -14.76 7.75
C GLU A 38 -9.52 -15.01 6.75
N SER A 39 -10.73 -14.52 7.05
CA SER A 39 -11.88 -14.62 6.14
C SER A 39 -11.65 -13.88 4.82
N GLY A 40 -11.10 -12.66 4.88
CA GLY A 40 -10.74 -11.90 3.67
C GLY A 40 -9.64 -12.58 2.85
N LEU A 41 -8.67 -13.25 3.51
CA LEU A 41 -7.66 -14.06 2.82
C LEU A 41 -8.24 -15.28 2.14
N ALA A 42 -9.20 -15.97 2.78
CA ALA A 42 -9.85 -17.15 2.19
C ALA A 42 -10.59 -16.79 0.89
N VAL A 43 -11.33 -15.69 0.87
CA VAL A 43 -12.00 -15.18 -0.33
C VAL A 43 -10.99 -14.84 -1.43
N ALA A 44 -9.93 -14.10 -1.08
CA ALA A 44 -8.89 -13.74 -2.04
C ALA A 44 -8.16 -14.98 -2.59
N ALA A 45 -7.84 -15.95 -1.73
CA ALA A 45 -7.17 -17.20 -2.13
C ALA A 45 -8.01 -18.00 -3.11
N ALA A 46 -9.31 -18.17 -2.87
CA ALA A 46 -10.21 -18.86 -3.79
C ALA A 46 -10.19 -18.22 -5.19
N ALA A 47 -10.33 -16.89 -5.26
CA ALA A 47 -10.29 -16.15 -6.52
C ALA A 47 -8.93 -16.23 -7.26
N LEU A 48 -7.82 -16.41 -6.53
CA LEU A 48 -6.49 -16.60 -7.10
C LEU A 48 -6.28 -18.04 -7.58
N GLN A 49 -6.83 -19.02 -6.86
CA GLN A 49 -6.81 -20.45 -7.24
C GLN A 49 -7.61 -20.70 -8.52
N GLU A 50 -8.73 -20.02 -8.72
CA GLU A 50 -9.50 -20.06 -9.98
C GLU A 50 -8.67 -19.61 -11.20
N ARG A 51 -7.59 -18.87 -10.99
CA ARG A 51 -6.60 -18.47 -12.01
C ARG A 51 -5.45 -19.45 -12.18
N GLY A 52 -5.57 -20.61 -11.55
CA GLY A 52 -4.59 -21.70 -11.65
C GLY A 52 -3.34 -21.51 -10.80
N ALA A 53 -3.28 -20.56 -9.86
CA ALA A 53 -2.20 -20.44 -8.90
C ALA A 53 -2.39 -21.41 -7.73
N GLN A 54 -1.30 -22.01 -7.22
CA GLN A 54 -1.31 -22.56 -5.87
C GLN A 54 -1.16 -21.40 -4.89
N VAL A 55 -1.97 -21.40 -3.82
CA VAL A 55 -2.02 -20.28 -2.88
C VAL A 55 -1.88 -20.80 -1.44
N VAL A 56 -0.93 -20.23 -0.71
CA VAL A 56 -0.79 -20.39 0.74
C VAL A 56 -1.21 -19.09 1.41
N THR A 57 -2.08 -19.16 2.40
CA THR A 57 -2.52 -18.01 3.20
C THR A 57 -1.75 -17.97 4.52
N VAL A 58 -1.24 -16.80 4.87
CA VAL A 58 -0.55 -16.54 6.14
C VAL A 58 -1.20 -15.34 6.81
N PRO A 59 -2.19 -15.54 7.69
CA PRO A 59 -2.81 -14.44 8.42
C PRO A 59 -1.82 -13.84 9.43
N GLY A 60 -1.89 -12.51 9.62
CA GLY A 60 -1.05 -11.79 10.58
C GLY A 60 -0.88 -10.33 10.25
N ASP A 61 -0.48 -9.56 11.26
CA ASP A 61 -0.19 -8.12 11.14
C ASP A 61 1.26 -7.94 10.65
N VAL A 62 1.44 -7.11 9.63
CA VAL A 62 2.77 -6.77 9.09
C VAL A 62 3.64 -5.98 10.07
N ALA A 63 3.05 -5.40 11.10
CA ALA A 63 3.76 -4.78 12.21
C ALA A 63 4.45 -5.80 13.13
N ASP A 64 4.03 -7.09 13.11
CA ASP A 64 4.69 -8.17 13.85
C ASP A 64 6.04 -8.51 13.21
N PRO A 65 7.16 -8.33 13.93
CA PRO A 65 8.48 -8.64 13.40
C PRO A 65 8.65 -10.10 12.94
N ALA A 66 7.93 -11.04 13.58
CA ALA A 66 8.02 -12.47 13.24
C ALA A 66 7.27 -12.82 11.94
N LEU A 67 6.35 -11.98 11.49
CA LEU A 67 5.56 -12.28 10.28
C LEU A 67 6.44 -12.43 9.04
N GLY A 68 7.46 -11.60 8.90
CA GLY A 68 8.37 -11.66 7.76
C GLY A 68 8.98 -13.05 7.56
N GLN A 69 9.45 -13.66 8.65
CA GLN A 69 10.00 -15.01 8.62
C GLN A 69 8.92 -16.05 8.31
N ARG A 70 7.74 -15.98 8.95
CA ARG A 70 6.63 -16.91 8.65
C ARG A 70 6.22 -16.92 7.18
N LEU A 71 6.24 -15.76 6.52
CA LEU A 71 5.94 -15.66 5.09
C LEU A 71 7.00 -16.36 4.22
N VAL A 72 8.27 -16.19 4.56
CA VAL A 72 9.38 -16.80 3.84
C VAL A 72 9.39 -18.32 4.07
N ASP A 73 9.17 -18.76 5.30
CA ASP A 73 9.08 -20.20 5.64
C ASP A 73 7.93 -20.84 4.86
N ALA A 74 6.74 -20.25 4.84
CA ALA A 74 5.61 -20.75 4.06
C ALA A 74 5.93 -20.89 2.56
N ALA A 75 6.70 -19.96 1.99
CA ALA A 75 7.13 -20.05 0.60
C ALA A 75 8.16 -21.17 0.38
N THR A 76 9.14 -21.29 1.25
CA THR A 76 10.22 -22.28 1.12
C THR A 76 9.77 -23.70 1.47
N GLU A 77 8.95 -23.87 2.49
CA GLU A 77 8.40 -25.18 2.88
C GLU A 77 7.44 -25.74 1.82
N ARG A 78 6.59 -24.87 1.23
CA ARG A 78 5.58 -25.33 0.27
C ARG A 78 6.10 -25.45 -1.15
N PHE A 79 7.01 -24.56 -1.57
CA PHE A 79 7.41 -24.39 -2.97
C PHE A 79 8.92 -24.49 -3.19
N ASP A 80 9.72 -24.61 -2.13
CA ASP A 80 11.20 -24.67 -2.15
C ASP A 80 11.87 -23.45 -2.86
N ARG A 81 11.15 -22.32 -2.96
CA ARG A 81 11.65 -21.12 -3.67
C ARG A 81 10.91 -19.83 -3.28
N LEU A 82 11.61 -18.71 -3.50
CA LEU A 82 11.03 -17.37 -3.45
C LEU A 82 11.67 -16.52 -4.55
N ASP A 83 10.85 -16.03 -5.50
CA ASP A 83 11.30 -15.24 -6.66
C ASP A 83 10.94 -13.77 -6.53
N VAL A 84 9.74 -13.48 -6.00
CA VAL A 84 9.19 -12.13 -5.90
C VAL A 84 8.66 -11.86 -4.50
N LEU A 85 9.02 -10.72 -3.92
CA LEU A 85 8.39 -10.20 -2.71
C LEU A 85 7.71 -8.87 -3.04
N VAL A 86 6.41 -8.77 -2.76
CA VAL A 86 5.63 -7.54 -2.87
C VAL A 86 5.20 -7.07 -1.48
N THR A 87 5.77 -5.99 -1.01
CA THR A 87 5.37 -5.35 0.25
C THR A 87 4.37 -4.24 -0.06
N ASN A 88 3.08 -4.53 0.17
CA ASN A 88 1.99 -3.64 -0.19
C ASN A 88 1.14 -3.21 1.02
N ALA A 89 1.10 -3.99 2.09
CA ALA A 89 0.31 -3.63 3.27
C ALA A 89 0.57 -2.19 3.72
N GLY A 90 -0.49 -1.51 4.14
CA GLY A 90 -0.40 -0.11 4.55
C GLY A 90 -1.72 0.39 5.11
N SER A 91 -1.66 1.48 5.86
CA SER A 91 -2.80 2.23 6.38
C SER A 91 -2.64 3.70 6.03
N ILE A 92 -3.74 4.43 5.93
CA ILE A 92 -3.72 5.86 5.61
C ILE A 92 -4.34 6.60 6.78
N GLN A 93 -3.59 7.51 7.41
CA GLN A 93 -4.07 8.41 8.46
C GLN A 93 -4.29 9.79 7.83
N VAL A 94 -5.49 10.34 8.02
CA VAL A 94 -5.94 11.61 7.43
C VAL A 94 -6.40 12.57 8.52
N GLY A 95 -5.89 13.79 8.50
CA GLY A 95 -6.27 14.87 9.38
C GLY A 95 -5.15 15.91 9.52
N PRO A 96 -5.45 17.09 10.08
CA PRO A 96 -4.46 18.13 10.29
C PRO A 96 -3.39 17.71 11.30
N ALA A 97 -2.16 18.20 11.13
CA ALA A 97 -1.01 17.82 11.97
C ALA A 97 -1.25 18.06 13.46
N PHE A 98 -1.95 19.15 13.82
CA PHE A 98 -2.26 19.51 15.21
C PHE A 98 -3.32 18.60 15.87
N ALA A 99 -4.07 17.83 15.08
CA ALA A 99 -4.98 16.80 15.59
C ALA A 99 -4.32 15.41 15.72
N MET A 100 -3.06 15.26 15.28
CA MET A 100 -2.31 14.00 15.33
C MET A 100 -1.60 13.80 16.67
N ARG A 101 -1.43 12.55 17.08
CA ARG A 101 -0.71 12.11 18.27
C ARG A 101 0.56 11.36 17.85
N ALA A 102 1.55 11.29 18.74
CA ALA A 102 2.77 10.50 18.51
C ALA A 102 2.45 9.03 18.17
N SER A 103 1.41 8.45 18.77
CA SER A 103 0.96 7.09 18.47
C SER A 103 0.49 6.91 17.02
N ASP A 104 -0.05 7.95 16.36
CA ASP A 104 -0.48 7.87 14.96
C ASP A 104 0.73 7.74 14.03
N PHE A 105 1.84 8.41 14.38
CA PHE A 105 3.11 8.28 13.68
C PHE A 105 3.74 6.90 13.92
N ALA A 106 3.74 6.43 15.17
CA ALA A 106 4.26 5.09 15.49
C ALA A 106 3.49 4.01 14.72
N ASN A 107 2.15 4.05 14.74
CA ASN A 107 1.31 3.11 13.99
C ASN A 107 1.55 3.18 12.47
N ALA A 108 1.74 4.37 11.91
CA ALA A 108 2.07 4.52 10.51
C ALA A 108 3.43 3.90 10.17
N MET A 109 4.44 4.12 11.02
CA MET A 109 5.77 3.52 10.86
C MET A 109 5.71 2.00 10.99
N ASP A 110 5.00 1.46 11.97
CA ASP A 110 4.88 0.02 12.20
C ASP A 110 4.28 -0.69 10.97
N VAL A 111 3.17 -0.18 10.45
CA VAL A 111 2.49 -0.82 9.33
C VAL A 111 3.18 -0.56 7.98
N ILE A 112 3.64 0.67 7.73
CA ILE A 112 4.11 1.09 6.40
C ILE A 112 5.62 0.85 6.23
N PHE A 113 6.43 1.19 7.25
CA PHE A 113 7.87 1.04 7.15
C PHE A 113 8.35 -0.33 7.66
N TYR A 114 8.01 -0.70 8.90
CA TYR A 114 8.40 -2.00 9.43
C TYR A 114 7.69 -3.16 8.72
N GLY A 115 6.45 -2.95 8.23
CA GLY A 115 5.76 -3.88 7.34
C GLY A 115 6.43 -4.08 5.97
N VAL A 116 7.36 -3.21 5.57
CA VAL A 116 8.29 -3.41 4.44
C VAL A 116 9.57 -4.07 4.93
N LEU A 117 10.16 -3.54 6.00
CA LEU A 117 11.48 -3.92 6.49
C LEU A 117 11.54 -5.41 6.88
N HIS A 118 10.62 -5.87 7.72
CA HIS A 118 10.67 -7.25 8.27
C HIS A 118 10.59 -8.32 7.17
N PRO A 119 9.60 -8.30 6.23
CA PRO A 119 9.56 -9.28 5.15
C PRO A 119 10.75 -9.21 4.21
N VAL A 120 11.28 -8.00 3.95
CA VAL A 120 12.46 -7.84 3.10
C VAL A 120 13.69 -8.46 3.75
N LEU A 121 13.96 -8.16 5.03
CA LEU A 121 15.12 -8.73 5.73
C LEU A 121 15.03 -10.26 5.80
N ALA A 122 13.85 -10.84 5.99
CA ALA A 122 13.65 -12.30 5.97
C ALA A 122 13.88 -12.90 4.57
N ALA A 123 13.48 -12.20 3.49
CA ALA A 123 13.61 -12.70 2.12
C ALA A 123 15.04 -12.62 1.58
N LEU A 124 15.84 -11.62 1.99
CA LEU A 124 17.18 -11.39 1.46
C LEU A 124 18.11 -12.60 1.54
N PRO A 125 18.21 -13.37 2.64
CA PRO A 125 19.07 -14.55 2.70
C PRO A 125 18.69 -15.62 1.67
N VAL A 126 17.39 -15.86 1.46
CA VAL A 126 16.87 -16.85 0.49
C VAL A 126 17.20 -16.41 -0.92
N MET A 127 16.88 -15.17 -1.28
CA MET A 127 17.17 -14.62 -2.61
C MET A 127 18.67 -14.54 -2.89
N ARG A 128 19.50 -14.21 -1.88
CA ARG A 128 20.96 -14.17 -2.00
C ARG A 128 21.54 -15.56 -2.29
N ARG A 129 21.12 -16.60 -1.55
CA ARG A 129 21.57 -17.98 -1.81
C ARG A 129 21.26 -18.44 -3.23
N ARG A 130 20.12 -17.98 -3.75
CA ARG A 130 19.68 -18.28 -5.11
C ARG A 130 20.39 -17.46 -6.19
N GLY A 131 21.02 -16.35 -5.83
CA GLY A 131 21.61 -15.39 -6.77
C GLY A 131 20.58 -14.64 -7.62
N ALA A 132 19.30 -14.64 -7.23
CA ALA A 132 18.20 -13.99 -7.96
C ALA A 132 17.04 -13.63 -7.03
N GLY A 133 16.44 -12.47 -7.25
CA GLY A 133 15.25 -12.06 -6.51
C GLY A 133 14.67 -10.74 -7.05
N ARG A 134 13.38 -10.53 -6.84
CA ARG A 134 12.70 -9.27 -7.18
C ARG A 134 11.88 -8.79 -5.99
N ILE A 135 12.13 -7.57 -5.56
CA ILE A 135 11.41 -6.93 -4.47
C ILE A 135 10.65 -5.74 -5.03
N LEU A 136 9.34 -5.70 -4.81
CA LEU A 136 8.47 -4.58 -5.16
C LEU A 136 7.98 -3.92 -3.86
N VAL A 137 8.49 -2.74 -3.57
CA VAL A 137 8.04 -1.93 -2.43
C VAL A 137 6.96 -0.96 -2.89
N ILE A 138 5.75 -1.10 -2.36
CA ILE A 138 4.65 -0.19 -2.66
C ILE A 138 4.71 1.01 -1.71
N SER A 139 5.31 2.10 -2.19
CA SER A 139 5.25 3.39 -1.53
C SER A 139 4.06 4.21 -2.06
N SER A 140 4.24 5.49 -2.30
CA SER A 140 3.22 6.44 -2.79
C SER A 140 3.90 7.68 -3.34
N ILE A 141 3.17 8.50 -4.09
CA ILE A 141 3.57 9.88 -4.37
C ILE A 141 3.83 10.66 -3.07
N GLY A 142 3.09 10.36 -1.98
CA GLY A 142 3.34 10.89 -0.64
C GLY A 142 4.66 10.42 0.00
N GLY A 143 5.39 9.46 -0.59
CA GLY A 143 6.76 9.11 -0.21
C GLY A 143 7.83 9.95 -0.93
N LYS A 144 7.44 10.84 -1.83
CA LYS A 144 8.31 11.73 -2.60
C LYS A 144 7.92 13.20 -2.49
N LEU A 145 6.69 13.49 -2.11
CA LEU A 145 6.11 14.84 -2.04
C LEU A 145 5.41 15.05 -0.70
N PRO A 146 5.42 16.28 -0.16
CA PRO A 146 4.57 16.61 0.98
C PRO A 146 3.09 16.51 0.55
N ALA A 147 2.28 15.90 1.40
CA ALA A 147 0.83 15.87 1.23
C ALA A 147 0.17 16.36 2.53
N PRO A 148 -0.54 17.50 2.50
CA PRO A 148 -1.20 18.03 3.69
C PRO A 148 -2.21 17.03 4.25
N HIS A 149 -2.44 17.08 5.55
CA HIS A 149 -3.35 16.21 6.29
C HIS A 149 -3.02 14.70 6.23
N LEU A 150 -1.84 14.34 5.73
CA LEU A 150 -1.37 12.96 5.62
C LEU A 150 0.00 12.75 6.30
N LEU A 151 0.36 13.57 7.29
CA LEU A 151 1.72 13.65 7.79
C LEU A 151 2.32 12.33 8.32
N PRO A 152 1.63 11.51 9.15
CA PRO A 152 2.14 10.21 9.57
C PRO A 152 2.39 9.27 8.38
N TYR A 153 1.44 9.21 7.47
CA TYR A 153 1.54 8.42 6.23
C TYR A 153 2.72 8.87 5.35
N VAL A 154 2.86 10.17 5.13
CA VAL A 154 3.95 10.77 4.34
C VAL A 154 5.31 10.42 4.92
N ALA A 155 5.49 10.59 6.24
CA ALA A 155 6.73 10.26 6.93
C ALA A 155 7.11 8.78 6.75
N ALA A 156 6.17 7.86 6.97
CA ALA A 156 6.41 6.43 6.84
C ALA A 156 6.66 6.01 5.37
N LYS A 157 5.97 6.63 4.40
CA LYS A 157 6.20 6.36 2.97
C LYS A 157 7.54 6.90 2.47
N HIS A 158 8.05 8.03 3.01
CA HIS A 158 9.41 8.50 2.73
C HIS A 158 10.46 7.53 3.28
N ALA A 159 10.27 7.02 4.50
CA ALA A 159 11.15 6.00 5.07
C ALA A 159 11.21 4.75 4.18
N ALA A 160 10.05 4.26 3.70
CA ALA A 160 10.00 3.12 2.79
C ALA A 160 10.68 3.39 1.43
N VAL A 161 10.60 4.62 0.90
CA VAL A 161 11.32 5.02 -0.32
C VAL A 161 12.82 4.99 -0.09
N GLY A 162 13.31 5.66 0.96
CA GLY A 162 14.75 5.71 1.26
C GLY A 162 15.34 4.32 1.47
N PHE A 163 14.61 3.44 2.17
CA PHE A 163 15.00 2.05 2.33
C PHE A 163 15.07 1.29 1.01
N ALA A 164 14.04 1.41 0.15
CA ALA A 164 13.99 0.72 -1.14
C ALA A 164 15.12 1.17 -2.09
N GLU A 165 15.42 2.46 -2.12
CA GLU A 165 16.48 3.04 -2.94
C GLU A 165 17.87 2.60 -2.45
N GLY A 166 18.14 2.68 -1.14
CA GLY A 166 19.39 2.23 -0.54
C GLY A 166 19.61 0.72 -0.76
N LEU A 167 18.59 -0.08 -0.44
CA LEU A 167 18.68 -1.53 -0.62
C LEU A 167 18.94 -1.93 -2.07
N ARG A 168 18.35 -1.22 -3.04
CA ARG A 168 18.59 -1.50 -4.46
C ARG A 168 20.07 -1.42 -4.82
N VAL A 169 20.76 -0.38 -4.34
CA VAL A 169 22.18 -0.17 -4.63
C VAL A 169 23.04 -1.30 -4.06
N GLU A 170 22.69 -1.79 -2.88
CA GLU A 170 23.45 -2.86 -2.23
C GLU A 170 23.10 -4.26 -2.76
N ALA A 171 21.83 -4.54 -3.02
CA ALA A 171 21.33 -5.87 -3.35
C ALA A 171 21.64 -6.32 -4.79
N ILE A 172 21.87 -5.37 -5.71
CA ILE A 172 22.07 -5.66 -7.14
C ILE A 172 23.26 -6.60 -7.39
N ARG A 173 24.33 -6.50 -6.62
CA ARG A 173 25.51 -7.39 -6.72
C ARG A 173 25.19 -8.85 -6.40
N HIS A 174 24.05 -9.11 -5.76
CA HIS A 174 23.56 -10.46 -5.43
C HIS A 174 22.46 -10.95 -6.41
N GLY A 175 22.27 -10.29 -7.54
CA GLY A 175 21.23 -10.62 -8.50
C GLY A 175 19.80 -10.24 -8.03
N ILE A 176 19.69 -9.46 -6.94
CA ILE A 176 18.41 -9.02 -6.39
C ILE A 176 18.09 -7.62 -6.89
N THR A 177 16.93 -7.45 -7.52
CA THR A 177 16.44 -6.14 -7.97
C THR A 177 15.34 -5.63 -7.04
N VAL A 178 15.43 -4.35 -6.67
CA VAL A 178 14.41 -3.67 -5.87
C VAL A 178 13.74 -2.61 -6.74
N THR A 179 12.42 -2.64 -6.80
CA THR A 179 11.58 -1.65 -7.51
C THR A 179 10.80 -0.85 -6.49
N CYS A 180 11.04 0.45 -6.43
CA CYS A 180 10.23 1.37 -5.64
C CYS A 180 9.02 1.81 -6.47
N ALA A 181 7.83 1.39 -6.07
CA ALA A 181 6.59 1.86 -6.68
C ALA A 181 6.11 3.14 -6.00
N VAL A 182 5.87 4.17 -6.81
CA VAL A 182 5.39 5.48 -6.37
C VAL A 182 4.05 5.77 -7.07
N PRO A 183 2.97 5.04 -6.71
CA PRO A 183 1.67 5.31 -7.28
C PRO A 183 1.15 6.68 -6.83
N GLY A 184 0.45 7.37 -7.74
CA GLY A 184 -0.45 8.46 -7.41
C GLY A 184 -1.76 7.92 -6.84
N LEU A 185 -2.80 8.76 -6.80
CA LEU A 185 -4.13 8.33 -6.39
C LEU A 185 -4.67 7.22 -7.31
N MET A 186 -5.36 6.25 -6.73
CA MET A 186 -5.90 5.08 -7.44
C MET A 186 -7.31 4.78 -6.95
N ARG A 187 -8.21 4.51 -7.86
CA ARG A 187 -9.58 4.10 -7.55
C ARG A 187 -9.61 2.67 -7.01
N THR A 188 -9.32 2.52 -5.72
CA THR A 188 -9.31 1.24 -5.01
C THR A 188 -10.43 1.11 -3.99
N GLY A 189 -11.11 2.19 -3.63
CA GLY A 189 -12.02 2.26 -2.49
C GLY A 189 -11.30 2.45 -1.14
N SER A 190 -10.02 2.78 -1.16
CA SER A 190 -9.20 3.00 0.04
C SER A 190 -9.75 4.03 1.04
N PRO A 191 -10.52 5.09 0.65
CA PRO A 191 -11.09 6.02 1.61
C PRO A 191 -12.00 5.37 2.66
N ARG A 192 -12.64 4.24 2.36
CA ARG A 192 -13.49 3.52 3.34
C ARG A 192 -12.70 3.02 4.55
N ASN A 193 -11.46 2.63 4.34
CA ASN A 193 -10.59 2.02 5.35
C ASN A 193 -9.49 2.98 5.85
N ALA A 194 -9.38 4.18 5.29
CA ALA A 194 -8.53 5.23 5.82
C ALA A 194 -9.05 5.71 7.17
N LEU A 195 -8.13 6.12 8.05
CA LEU A 195 -8.43 6.55 9.41
C LEU A 195 -8.46 8.08 9.48
N PHE A 196 -9.49 8.66 10.07
CA PHE A 196 -9.72 10.11 10.08
C PHE A 196 -9.75 10.68 11.49
N THR A 197 -9.12 11.86 11.68
CA THR A 197 -9.18 12.69 12.89
C THR A 197 -9.54 14.14 12.53
N GLY A 198 -9.66 15.06 13.49
CA GLY A 198 -10.15 16.42 13.25
C GLY A 198 -11.64 16.45 12.90
N ASP A 199 -12.07 17.24 11.90
CA ASP A 199 -13.42 17.08 11.31
C ASP A 199 -13.43 15.86 10.39
N GLN A 200 -13.62 14.69 10.99
CA GLN A 200 -13.56 13.40 10.31
C GLN A 200 -14.45 13.32 9.06
N ALA A 201 -15.63 13.96 9.10
CA ALA A 201 -16.55 13.91 7.96
C ALA A 201 -16.09 14.83 6.80
N ALA A 202 -15.53 16.00 7.11
CA ALA A 202 -14.97 16.89 6.09
C ALA A 202 -13.66 16.30 5.51
N GLU A 203 -12.80 15.73 6.38
CA GLU A 203 -11.58 15.02 5.98
C GLU A 203 -11.89 13.85 5.04
N HIS A 204 -12.88 13.02 5.37
CA HIS A 204 -13.32 11.93 4.51
C HIS A 204 -13.83 12.42 3.15
N ARG A 205 -14.59 13.53 3.12
CA ARG A 205 -15.14 14.08 1.86
C ARG A 205 -14.04 14.52 0.91
N TRP A 206 -13.11 15.39 1.37
CA TRP A 206 -12.07 15.91 0.48
C TRP A 206 -11.12 14.79 0.00
N PHE A 207 -10.78 13.86 0.89
CA PHE A 207 -9.91 12.74 0.55
C PHE A 207 -10.55 11.82 -0.50
N THR A 208 -11.85 11.50 -0.32
CA THR A 208 -12.60 10.69 -1.28
C THR A 208 -12.79 11.38 -2.63
N LEU A 209 -13.00 12.70 -2.65
CA LEU A 209 -13.07 13.47 -3.89
C LEU A 209 -11.76 13.41 -4.66
N GLY A 210 -10.61 13.59 -3.97
CA GLY A 210 -9.30 13.49 -4.59
C GLY A 210 -9.06 12.12 -5.24
N ASP A 211 -9.45 11.04 -4.55
CA ASP A 211 -9.32 9.65 -5.04
C ASP A 211 -10.25 9.34 -6.23
N SER A 212 -11.33 10.11 -6.41
CA SER A 212 -12.35 9.87 -7.42
C SER A 212 -12.13 10.61 -8.75
N LEU A 213 -11.27 11.65 -8.77
CA LEU A 213 -11.08 12.49 -9.97
C LEU A 213 -10.30 11.73 -11.08
N PRO A 214 -10.89 11.54 -12.29
CA PRO A 214 -10.29 10.71 -13.34
C PRO A 214 -8.93 11.19 -13.86
N LEU A 215 -8.67 12.50 -13.83
CA LEU A 215 -7.39 13.08 -14.28
C LEU A 215 -6.26 12.90 -13.28
N VAL A 216 -6.60 12.71 -12.01
CA VAL A 216 -5.63 12.62 -10.90
C VAL A 216 -5.45 11.17 -10.46
N SER A 217 -6.51 10.35 -10.56
CA SER A 217 -6.50 8.96 -10.14
C SER A 217 -6.45 7.98 -11.32
N MET A 218 -5.74 6.87 -11.13
CA MET A 218 -5.61 5.79 -12.11
C MET A 218 -6.55 4.63 -11.78
N ASP A 219 -6.93 3.88 -12.82
CA ASP A 219 -7.56 2.57 -12.66
C ASP A 219 -6.61 1.59 -11.97
N ALA A 220 -7.09 0.90 -10.93
CA ALA A 220 -6.26 0.08 -10.06
C ALA A 220 -5.73 -1.19 -10.76
N GLU A 221 -6.47 -1.78 -11.70
CA GLU A 221 -6.00 -2.95 -12.46
C GLU A 221 -4.86 -2.55 -13.42
N ARG A 222 -5.01 -1.40 -14.09
CA ARG A 222 -3.94 -0.85 -14.94
C ARG A 222 -2.69 -0.53 -14.10
N ALA A 223 -2.88 0.01 -12.88
CA ALA A 223 -1.79 0.24 -11.95
C ALA A 223 -1.09 -1.07 -11.60
N ALA A 224 -1.82 -2.12 -11.16
CA ALA A 224 -1.26 -3.42 -10.81
C ALA A 224 -0.44 -4.03 -11.95
N ARG A 225 -0.98 -4.06 -13.18
CA ARG A 225 -0.25 -4.54 -14.38
C ARG A 225 1.06 -3.79 -14.60
N ARG A 226 1.06 -2.48 -14.41
CA ARG A 226 2.23 -1.61 -14.59
C ARG A 226 3.29 -1.85 -13.53
N LEU A 227 2.87 -1.98 -12.26
CA LEU A 227 3.73 -2.17 -11.10
C LEU A 227 4.41 -3.54 -11.15
N VAL A 228 3.64 -4.62 -11.33
CA VAL A 228 4.19 -5.97 -11.48
C VAL A 228 5.11 -6.05 -12.70
N GLY A 229 4.69 -5.52 -13.86
CA GLY A 229 5.52 -5.52 -15.06
C GLY A 229 6.83 -4.75 -14.89
N ALA A 230 6.87 -3.68 -14.10
CA ALA A 230 8.09 -2.94 -13.78
C ALA A 230 9.01 -3.74 -12.85
N ALA A 231 8.45 -4.38 -11.81
CA ALA A 231 9.20 -5.21 -10.88
C ALA A 231 9.85 -6.42 -11.58
N LEU A 232 9.09 -7.13 -12.42
CA LEU A 232 9.60 -8.28 -13.17
C LEU A 232 10.71 -7.90 -14.18
N LYS A 233 10.72 -6.64 -14.65
CA LYS A 233 11.78 -6.08 -15.50
C LYS A 233 12.94 -5.46 -14.69
N GLY A 234 12.91 -5.51 -13.36
CA GLY A 234 13.94 -4.95 -12.49
C GLY A 234 14.09 -3.42 -12.57
N LYS A 235 13.04 -2.67 -12.93
CA LYS A 235 13.09 -1.21 -12.98
C LYS A 235 13.32 -0.63 -11.57
N PRO A 236 14.16 0.42 -11.43
CA PRO A 236 14.44 1.00 -10.12
C PRO A 236 13.22 1.67 -9.48
N GLU A 237 12.47 2.41 -10.29
CA GLU A 237 11.31 3.17 -9.83
C GLU A 237 10.18 3.09 -10.86
N VAL A 238 8.95 3.12 -10.39
CA VAL A 238 7.76 3.18 -11.23
C VAL A 238 6.70 4.11 -10.64
N ALA A 239 6.41 5.21 -11.32
CA ALA A 239 5.24 6.04 -11.07
C ALA A 239 4.10 5.67 -12.03
N THR A 240 2.88 5.64 -11.51
CA THR A 240 1.72 5.15 -12.28
C THR A 240 1.16 6.19 -13.23
N THR A 241 1.19 7.49 -12.89
CA THR A 241 0.63 8.57 -13.73
C THR A 241 1.71 9.52 -14.24
N PRO A 242 1.52 10.15 -15.43
CA PRO A 242 2.44 11.19 -15.91
C PRO A 242 2.53 12.38 -14.96
N LEU A 243 1.40 12.78 -14.37
CA LEU A 243 1.35 13.89 -13.41
C LEU A 243 2.22 13.63 -12.19
N ALA A 244 2.17 12.39 -11.62
CA ALA A 244 3.04 12.02 -10.52
C ALA A 244 4.53 12.14 -10.90
N LYS A 245 4.91 11.70 -12.11
CA LYS A 245 6.29 11.81 -12.57
C LYS A 245 6.75 13.27 -12.70
N ILE A 246 5.91 14.12 -13.23
CA ILE A 246 6.22 15.57 -13.37
C ILE A 246 6.34 16.19 -11.97
N ALA A 247 5.37 15.95 -11.09
CA ALA A 247 5.37 16.52 -9.74
C ALA A 247 6.62 16.12 -8.94
N MET A 248 7.04 14.84 -9.01
CA MET A 248 8.27 14.38 -8.37
C MET A 248 9.52 15.09 -8.90
N ARG A 249 9.63 15.28 -10.23
CA ARG A 249 10.77 15.99 -10.83
C ARG A 249 10.79 17.47 -10.45
N VAL A 250 9.62 18.12 -10.48
CA VAL A 250 9.49 19.52 -10.08
C VAL A 250 9.86 19.68 -8.61
N HIS A 251 9.40 18.79 -7.73
CA HIS A 251 9.79 18.82 -6.32
C HIS A 251 11.29 18.61 -6.13
N GLY A 252 11.88 17.66 -6.83
CA GLY A 252 13.32 17.39 -6.75
C GLY A 252 14.20 18.56 -7.20
N LEU A 253 13.73 19.34 -8.20
CA LEU A 253 14.44 20.53 -8.71
C LEU A 253 14.16 21.81 -7.90
N ALA A 254 12.91 21.96 -7.40
CA ALA A 254 12.44 23.16 -6.74
C ALA A 254 11.60 22.85 -5.48
N PRO A 255 12.20 22.24 -4.43
CA PRO A 255 11.44 21.78 -3.26
C PRO A 255 10.76 22.93 -2.51
N SER A 256 11.42 24.07 -2.34
CA SER A 256 10.86 25.23 -1.67
C SER A 256 9.64 25.79 -2.39
N THR A 257 9.65 25.84 -3.71
CA THR A 257 8.51 26.30 -4.53
C THR A 257 7.34 25.34 -4.40
N THR A 258 7.60 24.04 -4.49
CA THR A 258 6.57 23.00 -4.32
C THR A 258 5.93 23.09 -2.93
N MET A 259 6.72 23.23 -1.87
CA MET A 259 6.20 23.38 -0.51
C MET A 259 5.32 24.63 -0.36
N ARG A 260 5.72 25.78 -0.94
CA ARG A 260 4.88 27.00 -0.92
C ARG A 260 3.53 26.78 -1.62
N LEU A 261 3.53 26.15 -2.81
CA LEU A 261 2.30 25.83 -3.53
C LEU A 261 1.39 24.89 -2.73
N VAL A 262 1.93 23.83 -2.17
CA VAL A 262 1.18 22.89 -1.34
C VAL A 262 0.66 23.55 -0.06
N SER A 263 1.39 24.51 0.52
CA SER A 263 0.91 25.29 1.68
C SER A 263 -0.29 26.19 1.32
N VAL A 264 -0.36 26.69 0.08
CA VAL A 264 -1.56 27.42 -0.39
C VAL A 264 -2.75 26.46 -0.50
N VAL A 265 -2.55 25.28 -1.07
CA VAL A 265 -3.60 24.24 -1.17
C VAL A 265 -4.10 23.84 0.22
N ASN A 266 -3.19 23.72 1.21
CA ASN A 266 -3.56 23.40 2.59
C ASN A 266 -4.59 24.35 3.20
N ARG A 267 -4.62 25.64 2.78
CA ARG A 267 -5.60 26.61 3.28
C ARG A 267 -7.04 26.32 2.82
N LEU A 268 -7.20 25.45 1.83
CA LEU A 268 -8.51 25.03 1.32
C LEU A 268 -9.03 23.74 1.96
N LEU A 269 -8.21 23.10 2.80
CA LEU A 269 -8.58 21.87 3.50
C LEU A 269 -9.33 22.18 4.81
N PRO A 270 -10.01 21.17 5.42
CA PRO A 270 -10.72 21.36 6.68
C PRO A 270 -9.82 21.92 7.79
N GLY A 271 -10.33 22.92 8.52
CA GLY A 271 -9.54 23.65 9.53
C GLY A 271 -9.77 23.22 10.99
N ASP A 272 -10.53 22.17 11.25
CA ASP A 272 -10.74 21.68 12.63
C ASP A 272 -9.55 20.83 13.09
N GLU A 273 -8.72 21.41 13.92
CA GLU A 273 -7.50 20.82 14.49
C GLU A 273 -7.74 20.10 15.84
N THR A 274 -9.01 19.89 16.23
CA THR A 274 -9.34 19.22 17.50
C THR A 274 -8.92 17.75 17.45
N PRO A 275 -8.04 17.27 18.37
CA PRO A 275 -7.67 15.87 18.41
C PRO A 275 -8.87 14.99 18.76
N ARG A 276 -9.18 14.03 17.89
CA ARG A 276 -10.23 13.02 18.11
C ARG A 276 -9.65 11.63 17.88
N PRO A 277 -10.21 10.58 18.55
CA PRO A 277 -9.85 9.20 18.23
C PRO A 277 -10.04 8.94 16.75
N MET A 278 -9.06 8.31 16.10
CA MET A 278 -9.16 7.97 14.69
C MET A 278 -10.32 7.02 14.44
N ARG A 279 -11.09 7.28 13.38
CA ARG A 279 -12.21 6.44 12.95
C ARG A 279 -12.07 6.09 11.47
N PRO A 280 -12.42 4.85 11.07
CA PRO A 280 -12.37 4.45 9.68
C PRO A 280 -13.43 5.18 8.84
N GLY A 281 -13.14 5.36 7.55
CA GLY A 281 -13.99 6.13 6.64
C GLY A 281 -15.44 5.64 6.58
N HIS A 282 -15.64 4.32 6.57
CA HIS A 282 -16.99 3.75 6.58
C HIS A 282 -17.83 4.13 7.83
N ALA A 283 -17.17 4.47 8.95
CA ALA A 283 -17.84 4.89 10.18
C ALA A 283 -18.09 6.41 10.27
N VAL A 284 -17.50 7.20 9.37
CA VAL A 284 -17.63 8.68 9.35
C VAL A 284 -18.28 9.20 8.05
N GLU A 285 -18.52 8.34 7.08
CA GLU A 285 -19.20 8.65 5.82
C GLU A 285 -20.61 9.18 6.10
N LYS A 286 -20.91 10.39 5.60
CA LYS A 286 -22.25 10.98 5.66
C LYS A 286 -22.88 10.90 4.28
N PRO A 287 -24.06 10.28 4.13
CA PRO A 287 -24.72 10.18 2.83
C PRO A 287 -25.10 11.59 2.31
N ALA A 288 -24.75 11.87 1.06
CA ALA A 288 -25.15 13.08 0.36
C ALA A 288 -25.27 12.77 -1.14
N ARG A 289 -26.46 12.90 -1.72
CA ARG A 289 -26.75 12.51 -3.12
C ARG A 289 -25.79 13.10 -4.15
N TRP A 290 -25.39 14.36 -3.98
CA TRP A 290 -24.44 15.01 -4.88
C TRP A 290 -23.02 14.43 -4.78
N PHE A 291 -22.61 14.08 -3.57
CA PHE A 291 -21.32 13.47 -3.29
C PHE A 291 -21.26 12.04 -3.86
N ASP A 292 -22.36 11.32 -3.78
CA ASP A 292 -22.53 9.97 -4.26
C ASP A 292 -22.32 9.84 -5.78
N SER A 293 -22.81 10.81 -6.56
CA SER A 293 -22.61 10.82 -8.00
C SER A 293 -21.15 11.12 -8.39
N LEU A 294 -20.47 12.03 -7.68
CA LEU A 294 -19.07 12.37 -7.92
C LEU A 294 -18.08 11.25 -7.52
N THR A 295 -18.45 10.44 -6.52
CA THR A 295 -17.62 9.36 -6.01
C THR A 295 -18.02 7.97 -6.52
N ALA A 296 -18.94 7.88 -7.48
CA ALA A 296 -19.46 6.62 -8.00
C ALA A 296 -18.37 5.66 -8.50
N LEU A 297 -17.30 6.17 -9.12
CA LEU A 297 -16.19 5.34 -9.61
C LEU A 297 -15.42 4.69 -8.47
N THR A 298 -15.12 5.42 -7.41
CA THR A 298 -14.42 4.89 -6.23
C THR A 298 -15.28 3.88 -5.47
N ARG A 299 -16.61 4.11 -5.37
CA ARG A 299 -17.54 3.15 -4.76
C ARG A 299 -17.68 1.85 -5.55
N ARG A 300 -17.79 1.93 -6.88
CA ARG A 300 -17.76 0.73 -7.74
C ARG A 300 -16.47 -0.07 -7.57
N ALA A 301 -15.34 0.61 -7.48
CA ALA A 301 -14.06 -0.02 -7.21
C ALA A 301 -14.01 -0.68 -5.82
N ALA A 302 -14.59 -0.05 -4.78
CA ALA A 302 -14.65 -0.61 -3.43
C ALA A 302 -15.42 -1.96 -3.42
N HIS A 303 -16.55 -2.05 -4.11
CA HIS A 303 -17.28 -3.32 -4.25
C HIS A 303 -16.48 -4.36 -5.04
N ARG A 304 -15.89 -3.96 -6.17
CA ARG A 304 -15.17 -4.87 -7.07
C ARG A 304 -13.89 -5.46 -6.46
N TYR A 305 -13.24 -4.75 -5.52
CA TYR A 305 -11.94 -5.12 -4.97
C TYR A 305 -11.99 -5.49 -3.49
N HIS A 306 -13.10 -6.07 -3.03
CA HIS A 306 -13.30 -6.63 -1.68
C HIS A 306 -13.11 -5.63 -0.52
N GLN A 307 -13.36 -4.33 -0.74
CA GLN A 307 -13.24 -3.32 0.31
C GLN A 307 -14.44 -3.28 1.29
N HIS A 308 -15.47 -4.09 1.04
CA HIS A 308 -16.70 -4.18 1.85
C HIS A 308 -16.76 -5.41 2.76
N ASP A 309 -15.89 -6.40 2.54
CA ASP A 309 -16.05 -7.74 3.15
C ASP A 309 -15.44 -7.84 4.56
N ASP A 310 -14.91 -6.76 5.13
CA ASP A 310 -14.32 -6.75 6.46
C ASP A 310 -15.35 -6.36 7.53
N THR A 311 -16.18 -7.32 7.95
CA THR A 311 -17.10 -7.18 9.07
C THR A 311 -16.44 -7.41 10.44
N SER A 312 -15.15 -7.75 10.47
CA SER A 312 -14.40 -7.88 11.72
C SER A 312 -14.04 -6.50 12.27
N PRO A 313 -14.36 -6.20 13.53
CA PRO A 313 -13.85 -5.00 14.18
C PRO A 313 -12.31 -5.08 14.20
N ASP A 314 -11.65 -4.02 13.75
CA ASP A 314 -10.20 -3.87 13.87
C ASP A 314 -9.82 -4.09 15.34
N PRO A 315 -8.90 -5.02 15.66
CA PRO A 315 -8.39 -5.08 17.02
C PRO A 315 -7.80 -3.71 17.36
N ALA A 316 -8.17 -3.18 18.50
CA ALA A 316 -7.63 -1.92 19.01
C ALA A 316 -6.09 -1.99 18.95
N PRO A 317 -5.40 -0.89 18.59
CA PRO A 317 -3.95 -0.86 18.54
C PRO A 317 -3.41 -1.33 19.90
N SER A 318 -2.50 -2.30 19.89
CA SER A 318 -1.87 -2.79 21.09
C SER A 318 -1.19 -1.63 21.80
N THR A 319 -1.71 -1.24 22.96
CA THR A 319 -1.05 -0.30 23.85
C THR A 319 0.21 -0.97 24.37
N ARG A 320 1.36 -0.64 23.77
CA ARG A 320 2.66 -0.92 24.40
C ARG A 320 2.77 0.06 25.58
N SER A 321 2.75 -0.50 26.77
CA SER A 321 3.14 0.16 28.03
C SER A 321 4.64 0.49 28.01
#